data_9cb7ebed7eba8e47c9e4a5ddd9889c22
#
_entry.id   9cb7ebed7eba8e47c9e4a5ddd9889c22
#
_cell.length_a   1.000
_cell.length_b   1.000
_cell.length_c   1.000
_cell.angle_alpha   90.00
_cell.angle_beta   90.00
_cell.angle_gamma   90.00
#
_symmetry.space_group_name_H-M   'P 1'
#
loop_
_entity.id
_entity.type
_entity.pdbx_description
1 polymer ?
#
loop_
_entity_poly.entity_id
_entity_poly.type
_entity_poly.pdbx_seq_one_letter_code
_entity_poly.pdbx_strand_id
1 'polypeptide(L)'
;MNMELFRLINNLANKNGVIDGIMIFFSNYVPYIFMAVTVIVFILGIKQKKCEYREIAFSTIFITIINMIINLIIRSIFHVDRPFIHSKVNLLVPHDAASSFPSNHATGTMSIALGLEKYNKTLEVIMTILSIIVGFSRVYVGDHYPADVILAYVIVFATSYFYNLKLRSKVENLYKIVEKKMTTKLRFKSLYN
;
A
#
# COMPACT_ATOMS: atom_id res chain seq x y z
N MET A 1 6.52 15.56 21.10
CA MET A 1 7.28 14.53 20.32
C MET A 1 6.71 14.30 18.92
N ASN A 2 5.46 13.85 18.71
CA ASN A 2 4.93 13.61 17.35
C ASN A 2 4.87 14.89 16.49
N MET A 3 4.42 16.02 17.06
CA MET A 3 4.38 17.32 16.37
C MET A 3 5.77 17.93 16.14
N GLU A 4 6.72 17.71 17.00
CA GLU A 4 8.11 18.18 16.84
C GLU A 4 8.79 17.43 15.69
N LEU A 5 8.66 16.10 15.64
CA LEU A 5 9.15 15.28 14.52
C LEU A 5 8.46 15.66 13.20
N PHE A 6 7.15 15.93 13.24
CA PHE A 6 6.42 16.43 12.09
C PHE A 6 7.04 17.74 11.59
N ARG A 7 7.25 18.72 12.48
CA ARG A 7 7.85 20.02 12.12
C ARG A 7 9.26 19.90 11.56
N LEU A 8 10.09 19.01 12.10
CA LEU A 8 11.43 18.75 11.57
C LEU A 8 11.40 18.36 10.08
N ILE A 9 10.42 17.59 9.67
CA ILE A 9 10.27 17.13 8.28
C ILE A 9 9.51 18.18 7.44
N ASN A 10 8.34 18.65 7.90
CA ASN A 10 7.49 19.54 7.13
C ASN A 10 8.10 20.95 6.95
N ASN A 11 8.95 21.41 7.86
CA ASN A 11 9.67 22.68 7.69
C ASN A 11 10.74 22.63 6.57
N LEU A 12 11.03 21.47 5.99
CA LEU A 12 11.86 21.35 4.78
C LEU A 12 11.08 21.70 3.52
N ALA A 13 9.74 21.61 3.55
CA ALA A 13 8.87 21.96 2.45
C ALA A 13 8.90 23.49 2.18
N ASN A 14 8.66 23.85 0.93
CA ASN A 14 8.74 25.22 0.40
C ASN A 14 10.17 25.84 0.43
N LYS A 15 11.23 25.05 0.65
CA LYS A 15 12.63 25.52 0.58
C LYS A 15 13.31 25.22 -0.75
N ASN A 16 12.89 24.15 -1.41
CA ASN A 16 13.49 23.72 -2.68
C ASN A 16 12.40 23.08 -3.56
N GLY A 17 12.02 23.77 -4.64
CA GLY A 17 10.95 23.32 -5.53
C GLY A 17 11.20 21.96 -6.21
N VAL A 18 12.46 21.55 -6.39
CA VAL A 18 12.77 20.22 -6.95
C VAL A 18 12.43 19.13 -5.93
N ILE A 19 12.84 19.32 -4.67
CA ILE A 19 12.53 18.37 -3.61
C ILE A 19 11.02 18.33 -3.38
N ASP A 20 10.35 19.47 -3.34
CA ASP A 20 8.90 19.55 -3.21
C ASP A 20 8.20 18.76 -4.32
N GLY A 21 8.62 18.94 -5.58
CA GLY A 21 8.10 18.20 -6.73
C GLY A 21 8.28 16.68 -6.59
N ILE A 22 9.45 16.23 -6.15
CA ILE A 22 9.74 14.81 -5.90
C ILE A 22 8.81 14.27 -4.80
N MET A 23 8.66 14.99 -3.68
CA MET A 23 7.82 14.55 -2.57
C MET A 23 6.33 14.53 -2.94
N ILE A 24 5.86 15.51 -3.70
CA ILE A 24 4.50 15.52 -4.26
C ILE A 24 4.30 14.30 -5.20
N PHE A 25 5.28 13.99 -6.05
CA PHE A 25 5.22 12.82 -6.94
C PHE A 25 5.10 11.53 -6.13
N PHE A 26 5.94 11.33 -5.12
CA PHE A 26 5.86 10.15 -4.25
C PHE A 26 4.53 10.08 -3.48
N SER A 27 4.04 11.22 -3.00
CA SER A 27 2.78 11.28 -2.26
C SER A 27 1.57 10.91 -3.13
N ASN A 28 1.51 11.41 -4.38
CA ASN A 28 0.28 11.38 -5.18
C ASN A 28 0.30 10.26 -6.24
N TYR A 29 1.44 9.97 -6.86
CA TYR A 29 1.49 9.10 -8.04
C TYR A 29 2.09 7.73 -7.77
N VAL A 30 3.09 7.62 -6.89
CA VAL A 30 3.74 6.33 -6.61
C VAL A 30 2.77 5.27 -6.10
N PRO A 31 1.75 5.55 -5.26
CA PRO A 31 0.75 4.55 -4.86
C PRO A 31 0.02 3.90 -6.04
N TYR A 32 -0.26 4.66 -7.11
CA TYR A 32 -0.85 4.11 -8.34
C TYR A 32 0.12 3.19 -9.09
N ILE A 33 1.43 3.48 -9.05
CA ILE A 33 2.46 2.60 -9.61
C ILE A 33 2.46 1.25 -8.91
N PHE A 34 2.29 1.21 -7.57
CA PHE A 34 2.17 -0.05 -6.81
C PHE A 34 0.98 -0.89 -7.28
N MET A 35 -0.18 -0.26 -7.48
CA MET A 35 -1.36 -0.95 -8.02
C MET A 35 -1.09 -1.47 -9.43
N ALA A 36 -0.48 -0.64 -10.29
CA ALA A 36 -0.14 -1.02 -11.66
C ALA A 36 0.82 -2.22 -11.71
N VAL A 37 1.84 -2.26 -10.85
CA VAL A 37 2.76 -3.41 -10.75
C VAL A 37 2.00 -4.69 -10.41
N THR A 38 1.07 -4.66 -9.46
CA THR A 38 0.26 -5.83 -9.10
C THR A 38 -0.59 -6.32 -10.28
N VAL A 39 -1.21 -5.39 -11.01
CA VAL A 39 -1.98 -5.70 -12.24
C VAL A 39 -1.08 -6.28 -13.33
N ILE A 40 0.12 -5.73 -13.51
CA ILE A 40 1.11 -6.24 -14.48
C ILE A 40 1.50 -7.68 -14.13
N VAL A 41 1.77 -8.00 -12.87
CA VAL A 41 2.08 -9.38 -12.42
C VAL A 41 0.92 -10.33 -12.77
N PHE A 42 -0.33 -9.91 -12.55
CA PHE A 42 -1.49 -10.69 -12.93
C PHE A 42 -1.57 -10.93 -14.44
N ILE A 43 -1.40 -9.88 -15.25
CA ILE A 43 -1.41 -9.96 -16.72
C ILE A 43 -0.27 -10.84 -17.24
N LEU A 44 0.92 -10.74 -16.66
CA LEU A 44 2.05 -11.63 -16.99
C LEU A 44 1.70 -13.09 -16.67
N GLY A 45 0.99 -13.35 -15.59
CA GLY A 45 0.48 -14.67 -15.25
C GLY A 45 -0.49 -15.22 -16.31
N ILE A 46 -1.31 -14.37 -16.94
CA ILE A 46 -2.17 -14.75 -18.07
C ILE A 46 -1.33 -15.03 -19.32
N LYS A 47 -0.46 -14.08 -19.72
CA LYS A 47 0.33 -14.18 -20.94
C LYS A 47 1.30 -15.36 -20.94
N GLN A 48 1.93 -15.62 -19.79
CA GLN A 48 2.90 -16.72 -19.63
C GLN A 48 2.25 -18.04 -19.19
N LYS A 49 0.93 -18.07 -19.03
CA LYS A 49 0.17 -19.22 -18.55
C LYS A 49 0.63 -19.73 -17.17
N LYS A 50 1.18 -18.84 -16.34
CA LYS A 50 1.66 -19.14 -14.98
C LYS A 50 0.58 -18.82 -13.96
N CYS A 51 -0.14 -19.86 -13.49
CA CYS A 51 -1.18 -19.74 -12.47
C CYS A 51 -0.63 -19.10 -11.19
N GLU A 52 0.60 -19.44 -10.81
CA GLU A 52 1.27 -18.92 -9.62
C GLU A 52 1.31 -17.38 -9.58
N TYR A 53 1.62 -16.71 -10.69
CA TYR A 53 1.68 -15.25 -10.74
C TYR A 53 0.30 -14.62 -10.51
N ARG A 54 -0.77 -15.26 -11.03
CA ARG A 54 -2.14 -14.80 -10.83
C ARG A 54 -2.61 -15.01 -9.39
N GLU A 55 -2.23 -16.15 -8.78
CA GLU A 55 -2.47 -16.47 -7.37
C GLU A 55 -1.81 -15.44 -6.46
N ILE A 56 -0.52 -15.11 -6.71
CA ILE A 56 0.23 -14.12 -5.92
C ILE A 56 -0.40 -12.73 -6.06
N ALA A 57 -0.71 -12.29 -7.28
CA ALA A 57 -1.33 -10.99 -7.49
C ALA A 57 -2.69 -10.89 -6.80
N PHE A 58 -3.54 -11.93 -6.91
CA PHE A 58 -4.82 -12.01 -6.23
C PHE A 58 -4.67 -11.97 -4.71
N SER A 59 -3.75 -12.77 -4.17
CA SER A 59 -3.40 -12.82 -2.74
C SER A 59 -2.91 -11.45 -2.24
N THR A 60 -2.12 -10.73 -3.05
CA THR A 60 -1.64 -9.38 -2.73
C THR A 60 -2.81 -8.38 -2.66
N ILE A 61 -3.72 -8.40 -3.63
CA ILE A 61 -4.92 -7.55 -3.59
C ILE A 61 -5.76 -7.89 -2.35
N PHE A 62 -5.93 -9.17 -2.04
CA PHE A 62 -6.75 -9.63 -0.92
C PHE A 62 -6.23 -9.11 0.43
N ILE A 63 -4.91 -9.28 0.73
CA ILE A 63 -4.34 -8.76 1.97
C ILE A 63 -4.35 -7.22 2.02
N THR A 64 -4.16 -6.56 0.88
CA THR A 64 -4.24 -5.09 0.81
C THR A 64 -5.65 -4.61 1.18
N ILE A 65 -6.70 -5.25 0.65
CA ILE A 65 -8.08 -4.93 1.01
C ILE A 65 -8.33 -5.17 2.50
N ILE A 66 -7.86 -6.28 3.07
CA ILE A 66 -7.97 -6.55 4.51
C ILE A 66 -7.34 -5.42 5.32
N ASN A 67 -6.12 -5.01 4.98
CA ASN A 67 -5.42 -3.93 5.69
C ASN A 67 -6.14 -2.58 5.56
N MET A 68 -6.74 -2.29 4.40
CA MET A 68 -7.56 -1.08 4.22
C MET A 68 -8.85 -1.13 5.05
N ILE A 69 -9.49 -2.30 5.19
CA ILE A 69 -10.64 -2.48 6.08
C ILE A 69 -10.24 -2.31 7.54
N ILE A 70 -9.10 -2.85 7.96
CA ILE A 70 -8.55 -2.64 9.31
C ILE A 70 -8.33 -1.15 9.57
N ASN A 71 -7.74 -0.42 8.62
CA ASN A 71 -7.59 1.04 8.71
C ASN A 71 -8.94 1.74 8.88
N LEU A 72 -9.94 1.34 8.09
CA LEU A 72 -11.29 1.92 8.19
C LEU A 72 -11.89 1.72 9.58
N ILE A 73 -11.77 0.51 10.14
CA ILE A 73 -12.23 0.19 11.49
C ILE A 73 -11.48 1.03 12.54
N ILE A 74 -10.15 1.11 12.44
CA ILE A 74 -9.34 1.91 13.38
C ILE A 74 -9.73 3.38 13.32
N ARG A 75 -9.95 3.94 12.13
CA ARG A 75 -10.40 5.34 11.94
C ARG A 75 -11.78 5.61 12.51
N SER A 76 -12.69 4.64 12.49
CA SER A 76 -14.02 4.79 13.06
C SER A 76 -13.99 4.80 14.60
N ILE A 77 -12.96 4.19 15.22
CA ILE A 77 -12.79 4.12 16.68
C ILE A 77 -11.91 5.29 17.17
N PHE A 78 -10.82 5.56 16.46
CA PHE A 78 -9.82 6.56 16.82
C PHE A 78 -9.78 7.68 15.77
N HIS A 79 -10.53 8.73 16.02
CA HIS A 79 -10.47 9.91 15.18
C HIS A 79 -9.27 10.78 15.57
N VAL A 80 -8.35 11.00 14.63
CA VAL A 80 -7.17 11.86 14.82
C VAL A 80 -7.21 12.95 13.74
N ASP A 81 -7.25 14.20 14.17
CA ASP A 81 -7.22 15.33 13.23
C ASP A 81 -5.86 15.43 12.53
N ARG A 82 -5.90 15.85 11.27
CA ARG A 82 -4.69 16.06 10.48
C ARG A 82 -3.89 17.26 10.97
N PRO A 83 -2.56 17.29 10.74
CA PRO A 83 -1.68 18.39 11.20
C PRO A 83 -2.18 19.78 10.83
N PHE A 84 -2.73 19.94 9.63
CA PHE A 84 -3.18 21.23 9.08
C PHE A 84 -4.50 21.76 9.66
N ILE A 85 -5.23 20.96 10.44
CA ILE A 85 -6.51 21.39 11.05
C ILE A 85 -6.26 22.35 12.22
N HIS A 86 -5.30 22.01 13.10
CA HIS A 86 -5.05 22.77 14.32
C HIS A 86 -3.74 23.54 14.32
N SER A 87 -2.95 23.44 13.25
CA SER A 87 -1.63 24.05 13.19
C SER A 87 -1.36 24.66 11.82
N LYS A 88 -0.63 25.76 11.80
CA LYS A 88 -0.07 26.30 10.57
C LYS A 88 1.06 25.39 10.11
N VAL A 89 0.92 24.80 8.92
CA VAL A 89 1.86 23.83 8.33
C VAL A 89 2.14 24.20 6.88
N ASN A 90 3.22 23.67 6.32
CA ASN A 90 3.49 23.75 4.90
C ASN A 90 2.69 22.63 4.18
N LEU A 91 1.46 22.93 3.80
CA LEU A 91 0.60 22.00 3.08
C LEU A 91 0.86 22.12 1.57
N LEU A 92 1.60 21.16 0.99
CA LEU A 92 1.95 21.17 -0.45
C LEU A 92 0.85 20.57 -1.33
N VAL A 93 0.00 19.72 -0.76
CA VAL A 93 -1.09 19.04 -1.47
C VAL A 93 -2.37 19.24 -0.67
N PRO A 94 -3.42 19.87 -1.25
CA PRO A 94 -4.72 19.98 -0.60
C PRO A 94 -5.29 18.60 -0.27
N HIS A 95 -5.84 18.45 0.91
CA HIS A 95 -6.44 17.20 1.36
C HIS A 95 -7.68 17.45 2.22
N ASP A 96 -8.63 16.51 2.18
CA ASP A 96 -9.83 16.57 3.00
C ASP A 96 -9.53 16.43 4.50
N ALA A 97 -10.37 17.04 5.34
CA ALA A 97 -10.28 16.99 6.79
C ALA A 97 -10.73 15.63 7.40
N ALA A 98 -10.49 14.53 6.69
CA ALA A 98 -10.74 13.17 7.21
C ALA A 98 -9.69 12.77 8.25
N SER A 99 -9.98 11.74 9.05
CA SER A 99 -9.04 11.23 10.06
C SER A 99 -7.65 10.96 9.50
N SER A 100 -6.62 11.40 10.21
CA SER A 100 -5.21 11.22 9.84
C SER A 100 -4.72 9.79 10.06
N PHE A 101 -5.14 9.15 11.14
CA PHE A 101 -4.61 7.86 11.61
C PHE A 101 -5.50 6.67 11.23
N PRO A 102 -4.92 5.54 10.77
CA PRO A 102 -3.58 5.36 10.21
C PRO A 102 -3.49 5.85 8.74
N SER A 103 -2.27 6.04 8.23
CA SER A 103 -2.06 6.49 6.85
C SER A 103 -2.42 5.42 5.82
N ASN A 104 -3.44 5.68 4.98
CA ASN A 104 -3.87 4.76 3.92
C ASN A 104 -2.79 4.54 2.83
N HIS A 105 -2.05 5.59 2.48
CA HIS A 105 -0.98 5.50 1.49
C HIS A 105 0.15 4.59 1.98
N ALA A 106 0.58 4.76 3.24
CA ALA A 106 1.57 3.89 3.87
C ALA A 106 1.07 2.44 3.95
N THR A 107 -0.17 2.23 4.42
CA THR A 107 -0.78 0.90 4.50
C THR A 107 -0.87 0.22 3.15
N GLY A 108 -1.42 0.89 2.13
CA GLY A 108 -1.63 0.30 0.82
C GLY A 108 -0.32 -0.08 0.12
N THR A 109 0.64 0.85 0.09
CA THR A 109 1.93 0.60 -0.57
C THR A 109 2.74 -0.50 0.12
N MET A 110 2.80 -0.53 1.45
CA MET A 110 3.51 -1.57 2.19
C MET A 110 2.82 -2.93 2.05
N SER A 111 1.49 -2.98 2.06
CA SER A 111 0.74 -4.23 1.86
C SER A 111 1.02 -4.85 0.50
N ILE A 112 1.08 -4.03 -0.55
CA ILE A 112 1.40 -4.49 -1.90
C ILE A 112 2.85 -4.97 -1.97
N ALA A 113 3.81 -4.21 -1.41
CA ALA A 113 5.21 -4.59 -1.40
C ALA A 113 5.41 -5.99 -0.80
N LEU A 114 4.93 -6.20 0.44
CA LEU A 114 5.05 -7.48 1.14
C LEU A 114 4.23 -8.60 0.48
N GLY A 115 3.09 -8.26 -0.14
CA GLY A 115 2.26 -9.23 -0.86
C GLY A 115 2.98 -9.87 -2.05
N LEU A 116 3.86 -9.12 -2.74
CA LEU A 116 4.62 -9.57 -3.92
C LEU A 116 5.90 -10.35 -3.59
N GLU A 117 6.21 -10.61 -2.32
CA GLU A 117 7.42 -11.32 -1.89
C GLU A 117 7.65 -12.64 -2.66
N LYS A 118 6.61 -13.45 -2.80
CA LYS A 118 6.70 -14.75 -3.50
C LYS A 118 6.89 -14.61 -5.02
N TYR A 119 6.51 -13.48 -5.60
CA TYR A 119 6.73 -13.23 -7.02
C TYR A 119 8.20 -12.96 -7.32
N ASN A 120 8.80 -12.02 -6.59
CA ASN A 120 10.21 -11.66 -6.73
C ASN A 120 10.69 -10.90 -5.50
N LYS A 121 11.66 -11.46 -4.78
CA LYS A 121 12.20 -10.88 -3.53
C LYS A 121 12.90 -9.54 -3.74
N THR A 122 13.60 -9.37 -4.85
CA THR A 122 14.26 -8.08 -5.17
C THR A 122 13.23 -6.99 -5.42
N LEU A 123 12.16 -7.31 -6.16
CA LEU A 123 11.05 -6.39 -6.38
C LEU A 123 10.38 -5.99 -5.05
N GLU A 124 10.12 -6.95 -4.19
CA GLU A 124 9.54 -6.69 -2.85
C GLU A 124 10.41 -5.73 -2.05
N VAL A 125 11.74 -5.93 -2.00
CA VAL A 125 12.67 -5.04 -1.29
C VAL A 125 12.65 -3.63 -1.88
N ILE A 126 12.70 -3.50 -3.21
CA ILE A 126 12.62 -2.20 -3.89
C ILE A 126 11.30 -1.49 -3.55
N MET A 127 10.17 -2.20 -3.65
CA MET A 127 8.87 -1.64 -3.35
C MET A 127 8.72 -1.29 -1.86
N THR A 128 9.32 -2.05 -0.96
CA THR A 128 9.35 -1.72 0.47
C THR A 128 10.09 -0.40 0.72
N ILE A 129 11.25 -0.21 0.10
CA ILE A 129 12.00 1.06 0.18
C ILE A 129 11.17 2.21 -0.39
N LEU A 130 10.56 2.03 -1.55
CA LEU A 130 9.67 3.04 -2.16
C LEU A 130 8.46 3.35 -1.27
N SER A 131 7.87 2.34 -0.60
CA SER A 131 6.79 2.54 0.36
C SER A 131 7.21 3.41 1.55
N ILE A 132 8.43 3.20 2.06
CA ILE A 132 8.99 4.04 3.14
C ILE A 132 9.12 5.49 2.66
N ILE A 133 9.57 5.72 1.42
CA ILE A 133 9.66 7.06 0.84
C ILE A 133 8.26 7.67 0.67
N VAL A 134 7.25 6.88 0.26
CA VAL A 134 5.85 7.33 0.22
C VAL A 134 5.39 7.77 1.61
N GLY A 135 5.62 6.97 2.64
CA GLY A 135 5.26 7.35 4.02
C GLY A 135 5.94 8.63 4.47
N PHE A 136 7.23 8.79 4.19
CA PHE A 136 7.97 10.01 4.46
C PHE A 136 7.39 11.21 3.72
N SER A 137 7.05 11.03 2.44
CA SER A 137 6.46 12.11 1.63
C SER A 137 5.12 12.61 2.18
N ARG A 138 4.29 11.72 2.80
CA ARG A 138 3.02 12.12 3.44
C ARG A 138 3.22 13.07 4.63
N VAL A 139 4.32 12.89 5.38
CA VAL A 139 4.70 13.80 6.46
C VAL A 139 5.26 15.11 5.88
N TYR A 140 6.12 15.00 4.86
CA TYR A 140 6.74 16.14 4.20
C TYR A 140 5.72 17.11 3.60
N VAL A 141 4.71 16.60 2.88
CA VAL A 141 3.66 17.42 2.25
C VAL A 141 2.65 17.99 3.25
N GLY A 142 2.73 17.65 4.54
CA GLY A 142 1.91 18.23 5.60
C GLY A 142 0.62 17.46 5.91
N ASP A 143 0.46 16.25 5.41
CA ASP A 143 -0.81 15.51 5.44
C ASP A 143 -0.97 14.56 6.63
N HIS A 144 0.10 13.94 7.09
CA HIS A 144 0.12 12.96 8.19
C HIS A 144 1.19 13.24 9.22
N TYR A 145 0.93 12.85 10.46
CA TYR A 145 1.98 12.78 11.47
C TYR A 145 2.90 11.58 11.25
N PRO A 146 4.18 11.64 11.69
CA PRO A 146 5.07 10.48 11.65
C PRO A 146 4.49 9.22 12.30
N ALA A 147 3.78 9.36 13.43
CA ALA A 147 3.13 8.25 14.11
C ALA A 147 2.08 7.55 13.25
N ASP A 148 1.33 8.29 12.42
CA ASP A 148 0.29 7.73 11.54
C ASP A 148 0.90 6.77 10.51
N VAL A 149 2.09 7.11 10.04
CA VAL A 149 2.85 6.33 9.06
C VAL A 149 3.52 5.11 9.71
N ILE A 150 4.22 5.33 10.84
CA ILE A 150 4.94 4.26 11.54
C ILE A 150 3.96 3.19 12.02
N LEU A 151 2.86 3.59 12.65
CA LEU A 151 1.86 2.64 13.14
C LEU A 151 1.12 1.93 12.00
N ALA A 152 0.90 2.61 10.86
CA ALA A 152 0.40 1.93 9.65
C ALA A 152 1.33 0.79 9.22
N TYR A 153 2.64 1.02 9.21
CA TYR A 153 3.60 -0.03 8.87
C TYR A 153 3.62 -1.16 9.90
N VAL A 154 3.59 -0.85 11.21
CA VAL A 154 3.51 -1.87 12.27
C VAL A 154 2.29 -2.76 12.08
N ILE A 155 1.11 -2.16 11.81
CA ILE A 155 -0.13 -2.91 11.53
C ILE A 155 0.06 -3.82 10.32
N VAL A 156 0.60 -3.29 9.21
CA VAL A 156 0.79 -4.08 7.98
C VAL A 156 1.79 -5.22 8.18
N PHE A 157 2.91 -4.99 8.87
CA PHE A 157 3.87 -6.05 9.16
C PHE A 157 3.23 -7.16 10.00
N ALA A 158 2.51 -6.81 11.06
CA ALA A 158 1.83 -7.77 11.91
C ALA A 158 0.78 -8.57 11.12
N THR A 159 -0.10 -7.89 10.40
CA THR A 159 -1.17 -8.54 9.62
C THR A 159 -0.62 -9.40 8.50
N SER A 160 0.41 -8.93 7.77
CA SER A 160 1.05 -9.69 6.70
C SER A 160 1.76 -10.93 7.23
N TYR A 161 2.40 -10.84 8.40
CA TYR A 161 3.01 -12.01 9.05
C TYR A 161 1.96 -13.08 9.36
N PHE A 162 0.87 -12.73 10.04
CA PHE A 162 -0.21 -13.68 10.35
C PHE A 162 -0.91 -14.20 9.10
N TYR A 163 -1.12 -13.34 8.10
CA TYR A 163 -1.67 -13.73 6.82
C TYR A 163 -0.81 -14.78 6.12
N ASN A 164 0.49 -14.55 6.00
CA ASN A 164 1.42 -15.48 5.37
C ASN A 164 1.46 -16.83 6.08
N LEU A 165 1.39 -16.85 7.41
CA LEU A 165 1.41 -18.10 8.21
C LEU A 165 0.12 -18.91 8.11
N LYS A 166 -1.05 -18.27 8.08
CA LYS A 166 -2.34 -18.95 8.32
C LYS A 166 -3.31 -18.92 7.15
N LEU A 167 -3.29 -17.90 6.32
CA LEU A 167 -4.35 -17.62 5.36
C LEU A 167 -3.90 -17.64 3.91
N ARG A 168 -2.66 -17.23 3.62
CA ARG A 168 -2.17 -17.05 2.25
C ARG A 168 -2.39 -18.28 1.35
N SER A 169 -1.95 -19.44 1.81
CA SER A 169 -2.11 -20.69 1.05
C SER A 169 -3.58 -21.06 0.79
N LYS A 170 -4.46 -20.75 1.75
CA LYS A 170 -5.90 -20.99 1.60
C LYS A 170 -6.51 -20.05 0.55
N VAL A 171 -6.11 -18.79 0.54
CA VAL A 171 -6.58 -17.78 -0.43
C VAL A 171 -6.06 -18.11 -1.83
N GLU A 172 -4.77 -18.46 -1.97
CA GLU A 172 -4.17 -18.88 -3.23
C GLU A 172 -4.86 -20.15 -3.78
N ASN A 173 -5.11 -21.16 -2.93
CA ASN A 173 -5.84 -22.37 -3.33
C ASN A 173 -7.30 -22.09 -3.72
N LEU A 174 -7.99 -21.22 -2.99
CA LEU A 174 -9.35 -20.82 -3.34
C LEU A 174 -9.40 -20.16 -4.71
N TYR A 175 -8.46 -19.23 -4.98
CA TYR A 175 -8.33 -18.62 -6.30
C TYR A 175 -8.18 -19.68 -7.40
N LYS A 176 -7.25 -20.62 -7.22
CA LYS A 176 -6.99 -21.72 -8.16
C LYS A 176 -8.24 -22.56 -8.46
N ILE A 177 -9.01 -22.90 -7.43
CA ILE A 177 -10.25 -23.67 -7.57
C ILE A 177 -11.29 -22.87 -8.37
N VAL A 178 -11.47 -21.60 -8.03
CA VAL A 178 -12.43 -20.70 -8.71
C VAL A 178 -12.03 -20.49 -10.16
N GLU A 179 -10.77 -20.18 -10.42
CA GLU A 179 -10.23 -19.98 -11.77
C GLU A 179 -10.44 -21.23 -12.63
N LYS A 180 -10.12 -22.43 -12.11
CA LYS A 180 -10.33 -23.70 -12.83
C LYS A 180 -11.79 -23.93 -13.16
N LYS A 181 -12.70 -23.67 -12.23
CA LYS A 181 -14.15 -23.80 -12.48
C LYS A 181 -14.63 -22.83 -13.56
N MET A 182 -14.19 -21.58 -13.50
CA MET A 182 -14.57 -20.55 -14.48
C MET A 182 -14.03 -20.86 -15.87
N THR A 183 -12.76 -21.24 -16.00
CA THR A 183 -12.15 -21.58 -17.29
C THR A 183 -12.78 -22.83 -17.92
N THR A 184 -13.13 -23.83 -17.11
CA THR A 184 -13.85 -25.03 -17.60
C THR A 184 -15.25 -24.66 -18.09
N LYS A 185 -15.99 -23.83 -17.36
CA LYS A 185 -17.34 -23.40 -17.72
C LYS A 185 -17.37 -22.52 -18.98
N LEU A 186 -16.37 -21.64 -19.14
CA LEU A 186 -16.28 -20.71 -20.26
C LEU A 186 -15.52 -21.28 -21.48
N ARG A 187 -15.12 -22.56 -21.46
CA ARG A 187 -14.31 -23.23 -22.50
C ARG A 187 -12.97 -22.52 -22.83
N PHE A 188 -12.48 -21.68 -21.93
CA PHE A 188 -11.15 -21.06 -22.03
C PHE A 188 -10.04 -22.06 -21.66
N LYS A 189 -9.86 -23.13 -22.48
CA LYS A 189 -8.77 -24.10 -22.29
C LYS A 189 -7.36 -23.49 -22.36
N SER A 190 -7.22 -22.29 -22.91
CA SER A 190 -5.90 -21.70 -23.23
C SER A 190 -5.10 -21.20 -22.00
N LEU A 191 -5.69 -21.12 -20.82
CA LEU A 191 -4.99 -20.60 -19.63
C LEU A 191 -4.15 -21.63 -18.87
N TYR A 192 -4.31 -22.94 -19.20
CA TYR A 192 -3.65 -24.05 -18.50
C TYR A 192 -2.78 -24.94 -19.39
N ASN A 193 -2.71 -24.71 -20.70
CA ASN A 193 -1.87 -25.45 -21.64
C ASN A 193 -0.70 -24.60 -22.15
#